data_eb5f0f15b47691c14711ce9c189e2bb8
#
_entry.id   eb5f0f15b47691c14711ce9c189e2bb8
#
_cell.length_a   1.000
_cell.length_b   1.000
_cell.length_c   1.000
_cell.angle_alpha   90.00
_cell.angle_beta   90.00
_cell.angle_gamma   90.00
#
_symmetry.space_group_name_H-M   'P 1'
#
loop_
_entity.id
_entity.type
_entity.pdbx_description
1 polymer ?
#
loop_
_entity_poly.entity_id
_entity_poly.type
_entity_poly.pdbx_seq_one_letter_code
_entity_poly.pdbx_strand_id
1 'polypeptide(L)'
;TYDEVIPKLFETYDFSLDQLYDGLEYIGSEYEKVIEIYNHQVSQKYKFDTSHTYFDCTNFYFEIDREDDFRLKGPSKENKKEPIVGLGLLLDANQIPIGMKMYPGNQSEKPVLRDIIDDLKQRNHISGRTIQVADKGLNCFNNILHALKSGDGYIFSKSVKTLPETEKTPTHCLDLLLAYY
;
A
#
# COMPACT_ATOMS: atom_id res chain seq x y z
N THR A 1 -6.68 -9.66 -24.41
CA THR A 1 -7.79 -10.62 -24.35
C THR A 1 -7.27 -12.04 -24.10
N TYR A 2 -8.16 -12.97 -23.71
CA TYR A 2 -7.84 -14.38 -23.48
C TYR A 2 -7.07 -14.98 -24.68
N ASP A 3 -7.63 -14.82 -25.89
CA ASP A 3 -7.04 -15.38 -27.12
C ASP A 3 -5.72 -14.77 -27.53
N GLU A 4 -5.37 -13.59 -27.02
CA GLU A 4 -4.12 -12.90 -27.34
C GLU A 4 -3.01 -13.16 -26.30
N VAL A 5 -3.38 -13.26 -25.03
CA VAL A 5 -2.44 -13.32 -23.90
C VAL A 5 -2.07 -14.75 -23.54
N ILE A 6 -3.06 -15.63 -23.44
CA ILE A 6 -2.84 -17.00 -22.98
C ILE A 6 -1.87 -17.80 -23.89
N PRO A 7 -1.99 -17.77 -25.23
CA PRO A 7 -1.04 -18.45 -26.11
C PRO A 7 0.39 -17.92 -26.04
N LYS A 8 0.58 -16.67 -25.53
CA LYS A 8 1.91 -16.10 -25.31
C LYS A 8 2.54 -16.51 -24.00
N LEU A 9 1.71 -16.85 -23.00
CA LEU A 9 2.18 -17.27 -21.69
C LEU A 9 2.38 -18.77 -21.57
N PHE A 10 1.63 -19.55 -22.34
CA PHE A 10 1.64 -21.01 -22.28
C PHE A 10 1.76 -21.59 -23.68
N GLU A 11 2.69 -22.51 -23.88
CA GLU A 11 2.82 -23.27 -25.14
C GLU A 11 1.63 -24.19 -25.37
N THR A 12 1.13 -24.80 -24.27
CA THR A 12 -0.06 -25.64 -24.27
C THR A 12 -0.90 -25.30 -23.03
N TYR A 13 -2.21 -25.24 -23.20
CA TYR A 13 -3.15 -25.02 -22.09
C TYR A 13 -4.44 -25.81 -22.35
N ASP A 14 -5.03 -26.29 -21.25
CA ASP A 14 -6.28 -27.08 -21.26
C ASP A 14 -7.23 -26.48 -20.23
N PHE A 15 -7.64 -25.22 -20.45
CA PHE A 15 -8.64 -24.55 -19.63
C PHE A 15 -9.44 -23.55 -20.46
N SER A 16 -10.69 -23.38 -20.10
CA SER A 16 -11.61 -22.42 -20.74
C SER A 16 -11.45 -21.00 -20.17
N LEU A 17 -12.07 -20.03 -20.83
CA LEU A 17 -12.16 -18.66 -20.35
C LEU A 17 -12.86 -18.59 -18.97
N ASP A 18 -13.93 -19.37 -18.78
CA ASP A 18 -14.66 -19.43 -17.51
C ASP A 18 -13.77 -19.94 -16.39
N GLN A 19 -13.01 -21.02 -16.63
CA GLN A 19 -12.03 -21.53 -15.66
C GLN A 19 -10.92 -20.51 -15.35
N LEU A 20 -10.54 -19.68 -16.30
CA LEU A 20 -9.62 -18.57 -16.03
C LEU A 20 -10.23 -17.55 -15.08
N TYR A 21 -11.50 -17.18 -15.28
CA TYR A 21 -12.21 -16.26 -14.38
C TYR A 21 -12.42 -16.86 -12.99
N ASP A 22 -12.77 -18.13 -12.90
CA ASP A 22 -12.87 -18.86 -11.61
C ASP A 22 -11.53 -18.85 -10.87
N GLY A 23 -10.42 -19.05 -11.59
CA GLY A 23 -9.08 -18.96 -11.03
C GLY A 23 -8.71 -17.56 -10.55
N LEU A 24 -9.09 -16.51 -11.28
CA LEU A 24 -8.89 -15.12 -10.86
C LEU A 24 -9.73 -14.76 -9.64
N GLU A 25 -10.99 -15.22 -9.58
CA GLU A 25 -11.85 -15.05 -8.43
C GLU A 25 -11.25 -15.73 -7.18
N TYR A 26 -10.79 -16.96 -7.33
CA TYR A 26 -10.12 -17.69 -6.24
C TYR A 26 -8.86 -16.96 -5.75
N ILE A 27 -7.98 -16.51 -6.65
CA ILE A 27 -6.77 -15.74 -6.28
C ILE A 27 -7.17 -14.43 -5.61
N GLY A 28 -8.21 -13.76 -6.12
CA GLY A 28 -8.71 -12.51 -5.55
C GLY A 28 -9.29 -12.68 -4.15
N SER A 29 -10.05 -13.75 -3.90
CA SER A 29 -10.63 -14.04 -2.58
C SER A 29 -9.57 -14.43 -1.53
N GLU A 30 -8.46 -15.04 -1.98
CA GLU A 30 -7.35 -15.52 -1.14
C GLU A 30 -6.09 -14.62 -1.25
N TYR A 31 -6.24 -13.34 -1.69
CA TYR A 31 -5.08 -12.50 -2.02
C TYR A 31 -4.10 -12.32 -0.86
N GLU A 32 -4.57 -12.26 0.39
CA GLU A 32 -3.70 -12.15 1.57
C GLU A 32 -2.80 -13.39 1.73
N LYS A 33 -3.35 -14.57 1.48
CA LYS A 33 -2.60 -15.83 1.49
C LYS A 33 -1.59 -15.91 0.34
N VAL A 34 -1.95 -15.39 -0.83
CA VAL A 34 -1.02 -15.29 -1.97
C VAL A 34 0.16 -14.39 -1.62
N ILE A 35 -0.07 -13.25 -0.95
CA ILE A 35 1.00 -12.36 -0.48
C ILE A 35 1.88 -13.05 0.58
N GLU A 36 1.28 -13.81 1.49
CA GLU A 36 2.03 -14.57 2.50
C GLU A 36 2.95 -15.62 1.86
N ILE A 37 2.44 -16.38 0.89
CA ILE A 37 3.23 -17.34 0.10
C ILE A 37 4.35 -16.62 -0.65
N TYR A 38 4.06 -15.50 -1.30
CA TYR A 38 5.06 -14.68 -1.98
C TYR A 38 6.17 -14.24 -1.01
N ASN A 39 5.81 -13.65 0.12
CA ASN A 39 6.78 -13.21 1.13
C ASN A 39 7.61 -14.36 1.65
N HIS A 40 7.01 -15.52 1.90
CA HIS A 40 7.73 -16.72 2.31
C HIS A 40 8.77 -17.16 1.25
N GLN A 41 8.39 -17.24 -0.02
CA GLN A 41 9.28 -17.63 -1.10
C GLN A 41 10.42 -16.62 -1.33
N VAL A 42 10.10 -15.33 -1.27
CA VAL A 42 11.10 -14.26 -1.42
C VAL A 42 12.07 -14.27 -0.25
N SER A 43 11.60 -14.44 0.98
CA SER A 43 12.44 -14.45 2.20
C SER A 43 13.45 -15.59 2.24
N GLN A 44 13.21 -16.66 1.50
CA GLN A 44 14.19 -17.76 1.36
C GLN A 44 15.43 -17.38 0.54
N LYS A 45 15.31 -16.36 -0.31
CA LYS A 45 16.38 -15.90 -1.21
C LYS A 45 16.91 -14.51 -0.83
N TYR A 46 16.05 -13.68 -0.24
CA TYR A 46 16.35 -12.29 0.10
C TYR A 46 15.97 -12.03 1.55
N LYS A 47 16.91 -11.51 2.30
CA LYS A 47 16.57 -10.99 3.63
C LYS A 47 15.94 -9.61 3.44
N PHE A 48 14.67 -9.48 3.80
CA PHE A 48 13.99 -8.19 3.82
C PHE A 48 14.71 -7.22 4.76
N ASP A 49 14.97 -6.02 4.27
CA ASP A 49 15.48 -4.92 5.09
C ASP A 49 14.29 -4.03 5.51
N THR A 50 13.79 -4.26 6.71
CA THR A 50 12.68 -3.48 7.27
C THR A 50 13.13 -2.32 8.16
N SER A 51 14.40 -1.89 8.06
CA SER A 51 14.89 -0.67 8.73
C SER A 51 14.12 0.57 8.29
N HIS A 52 13.73 0.61 7.01
CA HIS A 52 12.82 1.59 6.43
C HIS A 52 11.71 0.88 5.67
N THR A 53 10.52 1.46 5.70
CA THR A 53 9.38 0.96 4.92
C THR A 53 8.75 2.12 4.16
N TYR A 54 8.49 1.91 2.87
CA TYR A 54 7.87 2.89 1.99
C TYR A 54 6.44 2.49 1.73
N PHE A 55 5.51 3.40 1.98
CA PHE A 55 4.09 3.14 1.75
C PHE A 55 3.48 4.19 0.84
N ASP A 56 2.77 3.73 -0.16
CA ASP A 56 1.93 4.58 -1.03
C ASP A 56 0.61 3.87 -1.33
N CYS A 57 -0.39 4.69 -1.66
CA CYS A 57 -1.69 4.24 -2.11
C CYS A 57 -1.94 4.66 -3.55
N THR A 58 -2.63 3.81 -4.28
CA THR A 58 -3.16 4.11 -5.61
C THR A 58 -4.62 3.72 -5.71
N ASN A 59 -5.30 4.15 -6.78
CA ASN A 59 -6.69 3.83 -7.03
C ASN A 59 -6.83 3.24 -8.42
N PHE A 60 -7.63 2.19 -8.54
CA PHE A 60 -8.09 1.66 -9.81
C PHE A 60 -9.54 2.09 -10.01
N TYR A 61 -9.88 2.65 -11.15
CA TYR A 61 -11.25 2.98 -11.50
C TYR A 61 -11.85 1.91 -12.40
N PHE A 62 -13.17 1.78 -12.33
CA PHE A 62 -13.94 0.78 -13.07
C PHE A 62 -15.03 1.49 -13.88
N GLU A 63 -15.04 1.30 -15.17
CA GLU A 63 -16.09 1.81 -16.08
C GLU A 63 -17.36 0.95 -15.94
N ILE A 64 -18.02 1.09 -14.80
CA ILE A 64 -19.26 0.37 -14.45
C ILE A 64 -20.33 1.37 -14.02
N ASP A 65 -21.60 1.06 -14.32
CA ASP A 65 -22.72 1.94 -14.00
C ASP A 65 -23.18 1.82 -12.55
N ARG A 66 -22.88 0.71 -11.87
CA ARG A 66 -23.34 0.42 -10.52
C ARG A 66 -22.18 0.17 -9.58
N GLU A 67 -22.33 0.71 -8.38
CA GLU A 67 -21.45 0.41 -7.25
C GLU A 67 -21.79 -0.97 -6.68
N ASP A 68 -20.83 -1.60 -6.04
CA ASP A 68 -20.99 -2.78 -5.20
C ASP A 68 -20.36 -2.51 -3.81
N ASP A 69 -20.20 -3.55 -2.99
CA ASP A 69 -19.68 -3.41 -1.63
C ASP A 69 -18.21 -2.96 -1.57
N PHE A 70 -17.49 -3.02 -2.70
CA PHE A 70 -16.06 -2.75 -2.76
C PHE A 70 -15.69 -1.66 -3.78
N ARG A 71 -16.28 -1.72 -4.99
CA ARG A 71 -16.11 -0.72 -6.03
C ARG A 71 -17.08 0.45 -5.77
N LEU A 72 -16.60 1.43 -5.03
CA LEU A 72 -17.38 2.56 -4.56
C LEU A 72 -16.81 3.89 -5.05
N LYS A 73 -17.68 4.88 -5.23
CA LYS A 73 -17.26 6.24 -5.58
C LYS A 73 -16.59 6.88 -4.38
N GLY A 74 -15.44 7.50 -4.63
CA GLY A 74 -14.67 8.14 -3.58
C GLY A 74 -13.62 9.12 -4.12
N PRO A 75 -12.78 9.68 -3.27
CA PRO A 75 -11.71 10.58 -3.68
C PRO A 75 -10.73 9.85 -4.59
N SER A 76 -10.75 10.16 -5.88
CA SER A 76 -9.81 9.59 -6.85
C SER A 76 -8.64 10.54 -7.08
N LYS A 77 -7.42 10.01 -7.15
CA LYS A 77 -6.21 10.77 -7.50
C LYS A 77 -6.32 11.40 -8.90
N GLU A 78 -7.08 10.80 -9.79
CA GLU A 78 -7.31 11.26 -11.16
C GLU A 78 -8.60 12.07 -11.34
N ASN A 79 -9.32 12.40 -10.26
CA ASN A 79 -10.63 13.08 -10.28
C ASN A 79 -11.68 12.33 -11.13
N LYS A 80 -11.60 11.01 -11.15
CA LYS A 80 -12.58 10.15 -11.80
C LYS A 80 -13.90 10.13 -11.05
N LYS A 81 -15.01 9.99 -11.77
CA LYS A 81 -16.37 9.89 -11.21
C LYS A 81 -16.86 8.46 -11.09
N GLU A 82 -16.17 7.55 -11.75
CA GLU A 82 -16.43 6.12 -11.74
C GLU A 82 -16.09 5.51 -10.38
N PRO A 83 -16.73 4.39 -10.01
CA PRO A 83 -16.33 3.63 -8.82
C PRO A 83 -14.86 3.24 -8.84
N ILE A 84 -14.22 3.32 -7.70
CA ILE A 84 -12.80 3.01 -7.53
C ILE A 84 -12.58 1.93 -6.47
N VAL A 85 -11.42 1.32 -6.51
CA VAL A 85 -10.85 0.48 -5.45
C VAL A 85 -9.50 1.04 -5.09
N GLY A 86 -9.24 1.20 -3.80
CA GLY A 86 -7.95 1.62 -3.30
C GLY A 86 -7.00 0.43 -3.11
N LEU A 87 -5.72 0.65 -3.37
CA LEU A 87 -4.62 -0.27 -3.12
C LEU A 87 -3.53 0.45 -2.35
N GLY A 88 -3.20 -0.04 -1.15
CA GLY A 88 -2.01 0.34 -0.40
C GLY A 88 -0.90 -0.69 -0.62
N LEU A 89 0.30 -0.23 -0.95
CA LEU A 89 1.48 -1.06 -1.15
C LEU A 89 2.57 -0.65 -0.16
N LEU A 90 3.14 -1.63 0.55
CA LEU A 90 4.28 -1.43 1.42
C LEU A 90 5.51 -2.12 0.83
N LEU A 91 6.61 -1.37 0.76
CA LEU A 91 7.91 -1.87 0.30
C LEU A 91 8.91 -1.85 1.45
N ASP A 92 9.89 -2.72 1.40
CA ASP A 92 11.06 -2.68 2.28
C ASP A 92 12.09 -1.61 1.84
N ALA A 93 13.20 -1.49 2.55
CA ALA A 93 14.26 -0.52 2.24
C ALA A 93 14.91 -0.72 0.86
N ASN A 94 14.84 -1.93 0.31
CA ASN A 94 15.32 -2.28 -1.03
C ASN A 94 14.23 -2.16 -2.11
N GLN A 95 13.08 -1.59 -1.76
CA GLN A 95 11.90 -1.42 -2.63
C GLN A 95 11.28 -2.76 -3.07
N ILE A 96 11.47 -3.82 -2.28
CA ILE A 96 10.81 -5.10 -2.49
C ILE A 96 9.42 -5.04 -1.84
N PRO A 97 8.32 -5.37 -2.55
CA PRO A 97 6.99 -5.44 -1.96
C PRO A 97 6.93 -6.48 -0.83
N ILE A 98 6.47 -6.04 0.35
CA ILE A 98 6.31 -6.90 1.53
C ILE A 98 4.89 -6.94 2.06
N GLY A 99 4.05 -6.00 1.63
CA GLY A 99 2.64 -5.95 2.02
C GLY A 99 1.78 -5.21 1.02
N MET A 100 0.54 -5.67 0.90
CA MET A 100 -0.47 -5.05 0.06
C MET A 100 -1.81 -5.12 0.77
N LYS A 101 -2.61 -4.06 0.66
CA LYS A 101 -3.97 -4.06 1.18
C LYS A 101 -4.90 -3.36 0.21
N MET A 102 -5.96 -4.06 -0.17
CA MET A 102 -7.05 -3.49 -0.95
C MET A 102 -8.12 -2.95 -0.01
N TYR A 103 -8.76 -1.85 -0.41
CA TYR A 103 -9.82 -1.22 0.39
C TYR A 103 -10.90 -0.58 -0.49
N PRO A 104 -12.16 -0.49 0.01
CA PRO A 104 -13.27 0.11 -0.74
C PRO A 104 -12.97 1.56 -1.16
N GLY A 105 -13.46 1.94 -2.34
CA GLY A 105 -13.16 3.23 -2.94
C GLY A 105 -13.57 4.47 -2.13
N ASN A 106 -14.57 4.35 -1.25
CA ASN A 106 -14.99 5.42 -0.35
C ASN A 106 -14.21 5.48 0.97
N GLN A 107 -13.31 4.53 1.22
CA GLN A 107 -12.49 4.49 2.42
C GLN A 107 -11.32 5.47 2.33
N SER A 108 -10.99 6.12 3.44
CA SER A 108 -9.77 6.92 3.55
C SER A 108 -8.52 6.04 3.51
N GLU A 109 -7.49 6.47 2.79
CA GLU A 109 -6.18 5.80 2.74
C GLU A 109 -5.40 5.87 4.07
N LYS A 110 -5.70 6.85 4.92
CA LYS A 110 -4.93 7.11 6.16
C LYS A 110 -4.90 5.94 7.16
N PRO A 111 -6.00 5.20 7.42
CA PRO A 111 -5.96 4.03 8.29
C PRO A 111 -5.18 2.86 7.68
N VAL A 112 -5.16 2.72 6.35
CA VAL A 112 -4.56 1.58 5.64
C VAL A 112 -3.08 1.39 5.98
N LEU A 113 -2.33 2.47 6.13
CA LEU A 113 -0.93 2.42 6.58
C LEU A 113 -0.78 1.73 7.94
N ARG A 114 -1.62 2.08 8.91
CA ARG A 114 -1.55 1.49 10.26
C ARG A 114 -1.89 0.01 10.21
N ASP A 115 -2.98 -0.32 9.52
CA ASP A 115 -3.47 -1.69 9.42
C ASP A 115 -2.42 -2.62 8.79
N ILE A 116 -1.74 -2.18 7.73
CA ILE A 116 -0.74 -2.99 7.04
C ILE A 116 0.54 -3.14 7.86
N ILE A 117 0.97 -2.10 8.58
CA ILE A 117 2.14 -2.16 9.47
C ILE A 117 1.86 -3.12 10.64
N ASP A 118 0.70 -3.03 11.26
CA ASP A 118 0.31 -3.88 12.38
C ASP A 118 0.23 -5.35 11.95
N ASP A 119 -0.39 -5.64 10.81
CA ASP A 119 -0.48 -6.98 10.24
C ASP A 119 0.90 -7.58 9.99
N LEU A 120 1.80 -6.84 9.34
CA LEU A 120 3.14 -7.32 9.03
C LEU A 120 4.01 -7.50 10.28
N LYS A 121 3.84 -6.66 11.31
CA LYS A 121 4.49 -6.87 12.61
C LYS A 121 3.94 -8.10 13.33
N GLN A 122 2.64 -8.31 13.31
CA GLN A 122 1.99 -9.47 13.90
C GLN A 122 2.45 -10.78 13.24
N ARG A 123 2.63 -10.78 11.92
CA ARG A 123 3.14 -11.93 11.15
C ARG A 123 4.67 -12.06 11.16
N ASN A 124 5.38 -11.20 11.91
CA ASN A 124 6.84 -11.16 11.97
C ASN A 124 7.56 -10.88 10.64
N HIS A 125 6.89 -10.27 9.66
CA HIS A 125 7.51 -9.80 8.42
C HIS A 125 8.27 -8.48 8.63
N ILE A 126 7.84 -7.67 9.61
CA ILE A 126 8.60 -6.53 10.14
C ILE A 126 9.02 -6.87 11.56
N SER A 127 10.33 -7.01 11.79
CA SER A 127 10.89 -7.27 13.10
C SER A 127 11.53 -6.02 13.69
N GLY A 128 11.14 -5.67 14.91
CA GLY A 128 11.70 -4.53 15.63
C GLY A 128 11.19 -3.18 15.12
N ARG A 129 12.05 -2.17 15.22
CA ARG A 129 11.77 -0.79 14.81
C ARG A 129 11.91 -0.63 13.30
N THR A 130 10.97 0.08 12.68
CA THR A 130 11.07 0.55 11.29
C THR A 130 10.93 2.07 11.22
N ILE A 131 11.41 2.70 10.14
CA ILE A 131 11.10 4.09 9.81
C ILE A 131 10.07 4.07 8.69
N GLN A 132 8.85 4.52 9.01
CA GLN A 132 7.73 4.57 8.05
C GLN A 132 7.87 5.79 7.15
N VAL A 133 8.03 5.60 5.85
CA VAL A 133 8.15 6.69 4.86
C VAL A 133 6.88 6.74 4.02
N ALA A 134 6.21 7.89 3.99
CA ALA A 134 4.98 8.06 3.23
C ALA A 134 4.78 9.51 2.75
N ASP A 135 3.87 9.69 1.80
CA ASP A 135 3.56 10.97 1.21
C ASP A 135 2.72 11.86 2.15
N LYS A 136 2.44 13.10 1.69
CA LYS A 136 1.67 14.11 2.44
C LYS A 136 0.20 13.70 2.70
N GLY A 137 -0.38 12.86 1.86
CA GLY A 137 -1.77 12.38 2.02
C GLY A 137 -1.93 11.56 3.30
N LEU A 138 -0.87 10.86 3.68
CA LEU A 138 -0.81 9.99 4.86
C LEU A 138 -0.31 10.70 6.13
N ASN A 139 0.18 11.96 6.00
CA ASN A 139 0.62 12.75 7.14
C ASN A 139 -0.60 13.22 7.97
N CYS A 140 -0.89 12.50 9.02
CA CYS A 140 -1.93 12.85 9.98
C CYS A 140 -1.53 12.46 11.41
N PHE A 141 -2.15 13.13 12.38
CA PHE A 141 -1.86 12.90 13.80
C PHE A 141 -1.94 11.42 14.21
N ASN A 142 -2.95 10.71 13.73
CA ASN A 142 -3.14 9.30 14.08
C ASN A 142 -2.02 8.39 13.53
N ASN A 143 -1.49 8.66 12.34
CA ASN A 143 -0.38 7.89 11.78
C ASN A 143 0.93 8.18 12.53
N ILE A 144 1.18 9.44 12.87
CA ILE A 144 2.34 9.85 13.69
C ILE A 144 2.25 9.20 15.08
N LEU A 145 1.10 9.31 15.74
CA LEU A 145 0.89 8.73 17.06
C LEU A 145 1.04 7.20 17.05
N HIS A 146 0.56 6.54 16.00
CA HIS A 146 0.70 5.10 15.82
C HIS A 146 2.18 4.70 15.70
N ALA A 147 2.95 5.37 14.84
CA ALA A 147 4.38 5.11 14.70
C ALA A 147 5.11 5.27 16.05
N LEU A 148 4.88 6.37 16.75
CA LEU A 148 5.50 6.63 18.06
C LEU A 148 5.12 5.58 19.12
N LYS A 149 3.85 5.17 19.20
CA LYS A 149 3.38 4.13 20.13
C LYS A 149 3.98 2.76 19.82
N SER A 150 4.23 2.47 18.56
CA SER A 150 4.85 1.22 18.10
C SER A 150 6.39 1.24 18.24
N GLY A 151 6.97 2.34 18.72
CA GLY A 151 8.42 2.53 18.79
C GLY A 151 9.09 2.76 17.44
N ASP A 152 8.31 3.03 16.39
CA ASP A 152 8.80 3.29 15.04
C ASP A 152 9.23 4.75 14.86
N GLY A 153 10.06 5.00 13.84
CA GLY A 153 10.27 6.32 13.28
C GLY A 153 9.27 6.62 12.16
N TYR A 154 9.20 7.88 11.74
CA TYR A 154 8.40 8.26 10.58
C TYR A 154 9.05 9.41 9.80
N ILE A 155 8.88 9.39 8.48
CA ILE A 155 9.22 10.47 7.56
C ILE A 155 8.00 10.69 6.67
N PHE A 156 7.15 11.64 7.05
CA PHE A 156 5.94 11.98 6.28
C PHE A 156 6.10 13.36 5.67
N SER A 157 5.94 13.46 4.36
CA SER A 157 6.04 14.75 3.69
C SER A 157 4.92 15.70 4.12
N LYS A 158 5.19 17.00 4.13
CA LYS A 158 4.24 18.05 4.46
C LYS A 158 4.21 19.11 3.35
N SER A 159 3.04 19.64 3.05
CA SER A 159 2.90 20.69 2.04
C SER A 159 3.50 21.99 2.55
N VAL A 160 4.56 22.47 1.91
CA VAL A 160 5.18 23.77 2.25
C VAL A 160 4.21 24.95 2.11
N LYS A 161 3.24 24.87 1.16
CA LYS A 161 2.24 25.90 0.94
C LYS A 161 1.31 26.14 2.15
N THR A 162 1.09 25.10 2.93
CA THR A 162 0.15 25.12 4.09
C THR A 162 0.89 25.25 5.43
N LEU A 163 2.22 25.37 5.42
CA LEU A 163 2.98 25.57 6.63
C LEU A 163 2.75 26.98 7.19
N PRO A 164 2.69 27.15 8.52
CA PRO A 164 2.82 28.45 9.16
C PRO A 164 4.13 29.15 8.72
N GLU A 165 4.14 30.48 8.64
CA GLU A 165 5.34 31.21 8.22
C GLU A 165 6.56 30.89 9.10
N THR A 166 6.34 30.62 10.38
CA THR A 166 7.39 30.22 11.33
C THR A 166 8.06 28.88 10.96
N GLU A 167 7.37 27.99 10.26
CA GLU A 167 7.90 26.68 9.82
C GLU A 167 8.47 26.73 8.40
N LYS A 168 8.33 27.83 7.67
CA LYS A 168 8.85 27.98 6.30
C LYS A 168 10.31 28.44 6.24
N THR A 169 10.93 28.78 7.36
CA THR A 169 12.33 29.19 7.40
C THR A 169 13.26 27.98 7.26
N PRO A 170 14.36 28.08 6.48
CA PRO A 170 15.29 26.97 6.24
C PRO A 170 15.89 26.35 7.51
N THR A 171 16.08 27.13 8.56
CA THR A 171 16.59 26.70 9.88
C THR A 171 15.63 25.73 10.57
N HIS A 172 14.33 25.94 10.49
CA HIS A 172 13.34 25.06 11.14
C HIS A 172 13.16 23.70 10.42
N CYS A 173 13.38 23.65 9.10
CA CYS A 173 13.37 22.38 8.37
C CYS A 173 14.54 21.46 8.77
N LEU A 174 15.72 22.01 9.08
CA LEU A 174 16.86 21.23 9.57
C LEU A 174 16.66 20.75 11.01
N ASP A 175 16.10 21.59 11.88
CA ASP A 175 15.87 21.26 13.29
C ASP A 175 14.78 20.18 13.43
N LEU A 176 13.76 20.18 12.57
CA LEU A 176 12.75 19.12 12.55
C LEU A 176 13.31 17.78 12.04
N LEU A 177 14.25 17.79 11.11
CA LEU A 177 14.94 16.58 10.65
C LEU A 177 15.86 16.00 11.73
N LEU A 178 16.50 16.84 12.54
CA LEU A 178 17.43 16.42 13.61
C LEU A 178 16.74 16.02 14.91
N ALA A 179 15.50 16.45 15.15
CA ALA A 179 14.75 16.13 16.37
C ALA A 179 14.15 14.70 16.39
N TYR A 180 14.20 13.96 15.28
CA TYR A 180 13.58 12.65 15.12
C TYR A 180 14.56 11.52 14.74
N TYR A 181 15.86 11.78 14.83
CA TYR A 181 16.93 10.76 14.81
C TYR A 181 17.36 10.45 16.26
#